data_2ceb41cd9bd316f42cebf5c7d0d574bc
#
_entry.id   2ceb41cd9bd316f42cebf5c7d0d574bc
#
_cell.length_a   1.000
_cell.length_b   1.000
_cell.length_c   1.000
_cell.angle_alpha   90.00
_cell.angle_beta   90.00
_cell.angle_gamma   90.00
#
_symmetry.space_group_name_H-M   'P 1'
#
loop_
_entity.id
_entity.type
_entity.pdbx_description
1 polymer ?
#
loop_
_entity_poly.entity_id
_entity_poly.type
_entity_poly.pdbx_seq_one_letter_code
_entity_poly.pdbx_strand_id
1 'polypeptide(L)'
;MLLATTLLIDLLHRAQYLESFYTDAGLYPVSAYEVTYTSYTGISIHAWSGAVWFQQLLFVVAGLFAVAFLLGYRTRLVGVVSFLLLFSLQARNPGVLNGGDRLFRVIILVALLTPLGERWSIDALRRGRARQRVHSFGTAALLVQPIAVFTANAILKHRGENWYAGDGLQIALANDTMTIFLGNVISEYHGLLTVLNYGWITLLSGSTLFLLLTAGRLRALTALAYISAFAGMFLTMSVGLFPMALTASVLPFLTPPFWDAIVRRVPDRWRDRLPTAAQLGPLGRPPVERRLLAGLRRRGNTGIASALVTAARSMMAVAGLLVLVWILVFTASDVTGADVADRMDMDHLDQQSWGLYAPDPSEAYSWYLVEGELANGTTIDAFEGGNLSFDRPPDASKTYVTFRHRKYMQKVRDSGRADTSNIIAKRYADWACDRANEIRDERVQRITVYRMYQPSPIDGEYEQPRTITVIERYCGPFETPPADGDWGSFNESDAGKSSETLPDDRPELGPDVARNNSRGR
;
A
#
# COMPACT_ATOMS: atom_id res chain seq x y z
N MET A 1 -0.92 14.62 13.33
CA MET A 1 -0.80 15.49 12.14
C MET A 1 -0.26 14.69 10.94
N LEU A 2 0.96 14.12 10.96
CA LEU A 2 1.51 13.42 9.79
C LEU A 2 0.58 12.31 9.26
N LEU A 3 0.02 11.44 10.11
CA LEU A 3 -0.95 10.41 9.69
C LEU A 3 -2.16 11.01 8.95
N ALA A 4 -2.70 12.11 9.44
CA ALA A 4 -3.84 12.76 8.79
C ALA A 4 -3.43 13.45 7.47
N THR A 5 -2.24 14.02 7.39
CA THR A 5 -1.68 14.58 6.14
C THR A 5 -1.48 13.47 5.11
N THR A 6 -0.88 12.34 5.51
CA THR A 6 -0.71 11.18 4.63
C THR A 6 -2.05 10.65 4.12
N LEU A 7 -3.08 10.60 5.00
CA LEU A 7 -4.42 10.20 4.60
C LEU A 7 -5.05 11.17 3.59
N LEU A 8 -4.89 12.48 3.78
CA LEU A 8 -5.38 13.48 2.82
C LEU A 8 -4.68 13.36 1.47
N ILE A 9 -3.37 13.17 1.47
CA ILE A 9 -2.60 12.97 0.24
C ILE A 9 -3.07 11.70 -0.48
N ASP A 10 -3.29 10.60 0.25
CA ASP A 10 -3.82 9.37 -0.33
C ASP A 10 -5.20 9.55 -0.95
N LEU A 11 -6.12 10.20 -0.23
CA LEU A 11 -7.46 10.47 -0.73
C LEU A 11 -7.44 11.35 -1.99
N LEU A 12 -6.62 12.42 -1.99
CA LEU A 12 -6.48 13.30 -3.16
C LEU A 12 -5.90 12.55 -4.37
N HIS A 13 -4.89 11.73 -4.14
CA HIS A 13 -4.28 10.92 -5.20
C HIS A 13 -5.27 9.89 -5.77
N ARG A 14 -6.06 9.23 -4.91
CA ARG A 14 -7.09 8.27 -5.35
C ARG A 14 -8.27 8.97 -6.04
N ALA A 15 -8.63 10.18 -5.60
CA ALA A 15 -9.74 10.94 -6.18
C ALA A 15 -9.51 11.29 -7.65
N GLN A 16 -8.25 11.46 -8.09
CA GLN A 16 -7.89 11.69 -9.49
C GLN A 16 -8.27 10.51 -10.41
N TYR A 17 -8.34 9.30 -9.86
CA TYR A 17 -8.64 8.06 -10.60
C TYR A 17 -9.84 7.33 -10.00
N LEU A 18 -10.78 8.11 -9.43
CA LEU A 18 -11.96 7.57 -8.75
C LEU A 18 -12.81 6.71 -9.70
N GLU A 19 -13.09 7.21 -10.89
CA GLU A 19 -13.89 6.49 -11.89
C GLU A 19 -13.19 5.20 -12.31
N SER A 20 -11.89 5.24 -12.58
CA SER A 20 -11.14 4.09 -13.06
C SER A 20 -11.12 2.92 -12.06
N PHE A 21 -11.02 3.20 -10.75
CA PHE A 21 -10.76 2.13 -9.78
C PHE A 21 -11.90 1.83 -8.82
N TYR A 22 -12.94 2.67 -8.74
CA TYR A 22 -13.95 2.55 -7.68
C TYR A 22 -15.40 2.60 -8.19
N THR A 23 -15.62 2.77 -9.50
CA THR A 23 -16.96 2.82 -10.08
C THR A 23 -17.23 1.65 -11.04
N ASP A 24 -18.50 1.47 -11.40
CA ASP A 24 -18.89 0.41 -12.33
C ASP A 24 -18.53 0.72 -13.78
N ALA A 25 -18.32 1.99 -14.13
CA ALA A 25 -17.80 2.42 -15.42
C ALA A 25 -16.29 2.22 -15.58
N GLY A 26 -15.58 1.88 -14.48
CA GLY A 26 -14.13 1.75 -14.46
C GLY A 26 -13.64 0.33 -14.66
N LEU A 27 -12.34 0.17 -14.39
CA LEU A 27 -11.59 -1.10 -14.52
C LEU A 27 -12.07 -2.21 -13.57
N TYR A 28 -12.72 -1.86 -12.47
CA TYR A 28 -13.07 -2.81 -11.42
C TYR A 28 -14.47 -2.55 -10.84
N PRO A 29 -15.54 -2.97 -11.55
CA PRO A 29 -16.92 -2.80 -11.10
C PRO A 29 -17.26 -3.60 -9.85
N VAL A 30 -18.39 -3.28 -9.19
CA VAL A 30 -18.84 -4.00 -7.97
C VAL A 30 -19.06 -5.48 -8.26
N SER A 31 -19.58 -5.82 -9.43
CA SER A 31 -19.78 -7.22 -9.84
C SER A 31 -18.49 -8.04 -9.90
N ALA A 32 -17.36 -7.43 -10.26
CA ALA A 32 -16.05 -8.08 -10.23
C ALA A 32 -15.52 -8.23 -8.79
N TYR A 33 -15.74 -7.22 -7.96
CA TYR A 33 -15.36 -7.23 -6.55
C TYR A 33 -16.02 -8.40 -5.78
N GLU A 34 -17.31 -8.62 -5.98
CA GLU A 34 -18.07 -9.66 -5.26
C GLU A 34 -17.56 -11.08 -5.50
N VAL A 35 -17.00 -11.33 -6.67
CA VAL A 35 -16.52 -12.67 -7.07
C VAL A 35 -15.00 -12.85 -6.93
N THR A 36 -14.24 -11.75 -6.82
CA THR A 36 -12.77 -11.83 -6.79
C THR A 36 -12.22 -11.84 -5.36
N TYR A 37 -12.77 -11.01 -4.49
CA TYR A 37 -12.28 -10.85 -3.11
C TYR A 37 -13.40 -11.16 -2.11
N THR A 38 -13.85 -12.40 -2.10
CA THR A 38 -14.99 -12.86 -1.27
C THR A 38 -14.78 -12.57 0.22
N SER A 39 -13.54 -12.65 0.73
CA SER A 39 -13.20 -12.33 2.12
C SER A 39 -13.48 -10.87 2.52
N TYR A 40 -13.62 -9.96 1.55
CA TYR A 40 -13.96 -8.56 1.79
C TYR A 40 -15.43 -8.24 1.50
N THR A 41 -16.19 -9.20 0.98
CA THR A 41 -17.62 -9.01 0.65
C THR A 41 -18.42 -8.62 1.88
N GLY A 42 -19.21 -7.55 1.79
CA GLY A 42 -20.00 -7.01 2.88
C GLY A 42 -19.26 -6.12 3.89
N ILE A 43 -17.92 -6.04 3.85
CA ILE A 43 -17.15 -5.21 4.78
C ILE A 43 -16.97 -3.77 4.24
N SER A 44 -16.96 -3.58 2.92
CA SER A 44 -16.71 -2.29 2.29
C SER A 44 -17.98 -1.50 2.06
N ILE A 45 -18.11 -0.33 2.68
CA ILE A 45 -19.18 0.65 2.39
C ILE A 45 -19.04 1.16 0.95
N HIS A 46 -17.81 1.30 0.43
CA HIS A 46 -17.56 1.71 -0.96
C HIS A 46 -18.03 0.66 -1.99
N ALA A 47 -18.32 -0.56 -1.58
CA ALA A 47 -18.89 -1.60 -2.43
C ALA A 47 -20.44 -1.61 -2.45
N TRP A 48 -21.13 -0.77 -1.67
CA TRP A 48 -22.59 -0.70 -1.67
C TRP A 48 -23.16 -0.14 -2.99
N SER A 49 -22.38 0.67 -3.71
CA SER A 49 -22.77 1.17 -5.02
C SER A 49 -21.53 1.55 -5.84
N GLY A 50 -21.51 1.15 -7.12
CA GLY A 50 -20.51 1.57 -8.09
C GLY A 50 -20.83 2.90 -8.77
N ALA A 51 -21.91 3.59 -8.40
CA ALA A 51 -22.27 4.88 -8.99
C ALA A 51 -21.24 5.97 -8.64
N VAL A 52 -20.86 6.79 -9.63
CA VAL A 52 -19.85 7.85 -9.50
C VAL A 52 -20.18 8.80 -8.36
N TRP A 53 -21.41 9.30 -8.28
CA TRP A 53 -21.85 10.25 -7.24
C TRP A 53 -21.71 9.68 -5.82
N PHE A 54 -21.96 8.37 -5.66
CA PHE A 54 -21.87 7.71 -4.36
C PHE A 54 -20.40 7.64 -3.89
N GLN A 55 -19.50 7.29 -4.80
CA GLN A 55 -18.07 7.28 -4.50
C GLN A 55 -17.56 8.69 -4.20
N GLN A 56 -17.95 9.69 -4.99
CA GLN A 56 -17.60 11.09 -4.72
C GLN A 56 -18.07 11.54 -3.33
N LEU A 57 -19.30 11.21 -2.94
CA LEU A 57 -19.83 11.52 -1.61
C LEU A 57 -18.97 10.90 -0.50
N LEU A 58 -18.61 9.61 -0.62
CA LEU A 58 -17.77 8.93 0.36
C LEU A 58 -16.36 9.54 0.45
N PHE A 59 -15.77 9.94 -0.68
CA PHE A 59 -14.48 10.62 -0.71
C PHE A 59 -14.54 12.00 -0.04
N VAL A 60 -15.60 12.77 -0.26
CA VAL A 60 -15.81 14.06 0.40
C VAL A 60 -15.95 13.85 1.91
N VAL A 61 -16.77 12.88 2.34
CA VAL A 61 -16.94 12.54 3.76
C VAL A 61 -15.60 12.13 4.38
N ALA A 62 -14.86 11.23 3.72
CA ALA A 62 -13.53 10.81 4.18
C ALA A 62 -12.55 12.00 4.29
N GLY A 63 -12.57 12.91 3.31
CA GLY A 63 -11.76 14.13 3.32
C GLY A 63 -12.10 15.06 4.50
N LEU A 64 -13.38 15.26 4.78
CA LEU A 64 -13.83 16.08 5.93
C LEU A 64 -13.38 15.47 7.27
N PHE A 65 -13.49 14.13 7.43
CA PHE A 65 -12.98 13.43 8.60
C PHE A 65 -11.45 13.50 8.69
N ALA A 66 -10.73 13.38 7.58
CA ALA A 66 -9.28 13.50 7.55
C ALA A 66 -8.81 14.92 7.93
N VAL A 67 -9.49 15.97 7.48
CA VAL A 67 -9.23 17.37 7.91
C VAL A 67 -9.51 17.54 9.41
N ALA A 68 -10.63 17.04 9.90
CA ALA A 68 -10.94 17.08 11.34
C ALA A 68 -9.90 16.31 12.17
N PHE A 69 -9.38 15.20 11.64
CA PHE A 69 -8.29 14.43 12.25
C PHE A 69 -6.97 15.21 12.24
N LEU A 70 -6.66 15.91 11.16
CA LEU A 70 -5.48 16.79 11.03
C LEU A 70 -5.50 17.90 12.09
N LEU A 71 -6.67 18.56 12.27
CA LEU A 71 -6.87 19.61 13.27
C LEU A 71 -6.91 19.05 14.71
N GLY A 72 -7.01 17.74 14.86
CA GLY A 72 -7.10 17.07 16.15
C GLY A 72 -8.40 17.39 16.89
N TYR A 73 -9.53 17.48 16.14
CA TYR A 73 -10.88 17.65 16.68
C TYR A 73 -11.48 16.30 17.01
N ARG A 74 -11.84 16.07 18.29
CA ARG A 74 -12.32 14.75 18.75
C ARG A 74 -11.44 13.61 18.22
N THR A 75 -10.15 13.78 18.35
CA THR A 75 -9.10 13.03 17.64
C THR A 75 -9.33 11.50 17.60
N ARG A 76 -9.79 10.91 18.70
CA ARG A 76 -10.04 9.46 18.75
C ARG A 76 -11.23 9.05 17.89
N LEU A 77 -12.39 9.72 18.08
CA LEU A 77 -13.59 9.38 17.33
C LEU A 77 -13.39 9.59 15.83
N VAL A 78 -12.88 10.76 15.47
CA VAL A 78 -12.61 11.11 14.07
C VAL A 78 -11.56 10.20 13.47
N GLY A 79 -10.51 9.86 14.23
CA GLY A 79 -9.49 8.92 13.79
C GLY A 79 -10.05 7.50 13.55
N VAL A 80 -10.94 7.01 14.41
CA VAL A 80 -11.62 5.71 14.20
C VAL A 80 -12.47 5.75 12.93
N VAL A 81 -13.28 6.80 12.72
CA VAL A 81 -14.09 6.93 11.50
C VAL A 81 -13.20 7.03 10.27
N SER A 82 -12.11 7.82 10.31
CA SER A 82 -11.14 7.90 9.22
C SER A 82 -10.48 6.55 8.92
N PHE A 83 -10.15 5.76 9.95
CA PHE A 83 -9.62 4.42 9.78
C PHE A 83 -10.64 3.48 9.11
N LEU A 84 -11.90 3.48 9.55
CA LEU A 84 -12.95 2.65 8.98
C LEU A 84 -13.24 3.01 7.52
N LEU A 85 -13.26 4.31 7.18
CA LEU A 85 -13.44 4.77 5.80
C LEU A 85 -12.23 4.38 4.92
N LEU A 86 -11.00 4.53 5.44
CA LEU A 86 -9.80 4.08 4.74
C LEU A 86 -9.81 2.56 4.53
N PHE A 87 -10.15 1.79 5.55
CA PHE A 87 -10.26 0.33 5.46
C PHE A 87 -11.29 -0.09 4.42
N SER A 88 -12.49 0.53 4.46
CA SER A 88 -13.53 0.31 3.47
C SER A 88 -13.08 0.62 2.04
N LEU A 89 -12.38 1.75 1.84
CA LEU A 89 -11.84 2.15 0.55
C LEU A 89 -10.78 1.16 0.04
N GLN A 90 -9.89 0.70 0.91
CA GLN A 90 -8.87 -0.30 0.57
C GLN A 90 -9.50 -1.68 0.31
N ALA A 91 -10.53 -2.06 1.06
CA ALA A 91 -11.27 -3.30 0.86
C ALA A 91 -12.06 -3.31 -0.46
N ARG A 92 -12.52 -2.16 -0.97
CA ARG A 92 -13.24 -2.05 -2.26
C ARG A 92 -12.39 -2.48 -3.45
N ASN A 93 -11.09 -2.17 -3.43
CA ASN A 93 -10.17 -2.58 -4.50
C ASN A 93 -8.79 -2.96 -3.93
N PRO A 94 -8.62 -4.20 -3.44
CA PRO A 94 -7.34 -4.69 -2.94
C PRO A 94 -6.25 -4.77 -4.03
N GLY A 95 -6.64 -4.87 -5.30
CA GLY A 95 -5.73 -5.02 -6.43
C GLY A 95 -4.81 -3.82 -6.69
N VAL A 96 -5.19 -2.62 -6.21
CA VAL A 96 -4.39 -1.40 -6.37
C VAL A 96 -3.53 -1.07 -5.15
N LEU A 97 -3.51 -1.93 -4.13
CA LEU A 97 -2.78 -1.70 -2.90
C LEU A 97 -1.32 -2.15 -3.01
N ASN A 98 -0.44 -1.40 -2.35
CA ASN A 98 0.94 -1.79 -2.14
C ASN A 98 1.27 -1.99 -0.65
N GLY A 99 2.52 -2.34 -0.33
CA GLY A 99 2.98 -2.49 1.04
C GLY A 99 2.81 -1.22 1.88
N GLY A 100 2.89 -0.03 1.26
CA GLY A 100 2.68 1.25 1.93
C GLY A 100 1.25 1.46 2.41
N ASP A 101 0.26 1.08 1.60
CA ASP A 101 -1.16 1.15 1.98
C ASP A 101 -1.44 0.25 3.19
N ARG A 102 -0.88 -0.96 3.19
CA ARG A 102 -1.02 -1.94 4.27
C ARG A 102 -0.35 -1.46 5.56
N LEU A 103 0.90 -1.01 5.46
CA LEU A 103 1.64 -0.45 6.59
C LEU A 103 0.91 0.76 7.17
N PHE A 104 0.43 1.67 6.34
CA PHE A 104 -0.28 2.86 6.76
C PHE A 104 -1.55 2.53 7.55
N ARG A 105 -2.33 1.54 7.10
CA ARG A 105 -3.50 1.02 7.81
C ARG A 105 -3.12 0.50 9.20
N VAL A 106 -2.07 -0.32 9.30
CA VAL A 106 -1.59 -0.86 10.57
C VAL A 106 -1.13 0.27 11.51
N ILE A 107 -0.36 1.23 11.00
CA ILE A 107 0.15 2.34 11.83
C ILE A 107 -1.00 3.22 12.35
N ILE A 108 -2.02 3.52 11.54
CA ILE A 108 -3.20 4.27 12.03
C ILE A 108 -3.90 3.48 13.13
N LEU A 109 -4.16 2.19 12.92
CA LEU A 109 -4.81 1.32 13.92
C LEU A 109 -4.05 1.34 15.25
N VAL A 110 -2.74 1.10 15.20
CA VAL A 110 -1.88 1.10 16.39
C VAL A 110 -1.83 2.48 17.05
N ALA A 111 -1.74 3.54 16.27
CA ALA A 111 -1.74 4.91 16.77
C ALA A 111 -3.05 5.27 17.50
N LEU A 112 -4.21 4.77 17.04
CA LEU A 112 -5.51 4.96 17.70
C LEU A 112 -5.57 4.34 19.10
N LEU A 113 -4.76 3.33 19.39
CA LEU A 113 -4.60 2.73 20.72
C LEU A 113 -3.73 3.58 21.66
N THR A 114 -3.15 4.66 21.15
CA THR A 114 -2.37 5.64 21.91
C THR A 114 -3.18 6.92 22.18
N PRO A 115 -2.77 7.78 23.12
CA PRO A 115 -3.46 9.05 23.36
C PRO A 115 -3.08 10.08 22.29
N LEU A 116 -3.64 9.96 21.10
CA LEU A 116 -3.51 10.97 20.04
C LEU A 116 -4.11 12.33 20.45
N GLY A 117 -3.65 13.40 19.82
CA GLY A 117 -4.15 14.75 20.04
C GLY A 117 -3.72 15.36 21.40
N GLU A 118 -2.57 14.92 21.97
CA GLU A 118 -2.05 15.47 23.23
C GLU A 118 -1.41 16.86 23.05
N ARG A 119 -0.84 17.14 21.89
CA ARG A 119 -0.22 18.43 21.55
C ARG A 119 -0.63 18.87 20.16
N TRP A 120 -0.56 20.16 19.87
CA TRP A 120 -0.84 20.76 18.56
C TRP A 120 -2.19 20.32 17.95
N SER A 121 -3.23 20.34 18.78
CA SER A 121 -4.57 19.90 18.39
C SER A 121 -5.64 20.69 19.13
N ILE A 122 -6.84 20.78 18.56
CA ILE A 122 -8.01 21.39 19.21
C ILE A 122 -8.29 20.68 20.55
N ASP A 123 -8.11 19.37 20.61
CA ASP A 123 -8.30 18.60 21.85
C ASP A 123 -7.28 18.94 22.93
N ALA A 124 -6.04 19.28 22.55
CA ALA A 124 -5.02 19.77 23.50
C ALA A 124 -5.39 21.12 24.07
N LEU A 125 -5.82 22.06 23.22
CA LEU A 125 -6.32 23.39 23.64
C LEU A 125 -7.49 23.26 24.60
N ARG A 126 -8.45 22.36 24.33
CA ARG A 126 -9.60 22.08 25.21
C ARG A 126 -9.21 21.56 26.59
N ARG A 127 -8.12 20.78 26.65
CA ARG A 127 -7.65 20.18 27.93
C ARG A 127 -6.83 21.14 28.77
N GLY A 128 -6.17 22.09 28.14
CA GLY A 128 -5.25 23.04 28.79
C GLY A 128 -3.97 22.40 29.35
N ARG A 129 -3.80 21.09 29.20
CA ARG A 129 -2.62 20.33 29.67
C ARG A 129 -2.34 19.15 28.74
N ALA A 130 -1.06 18.84 28.52
CA ALA A 130 -0.59 17.65 27.82
C ALA A 130 0.00 16.65 28.80
N ARG A 131 -0.14 15.35 28.50
CA ARG A 131 0.55 14.31 29.25
C ARG A 131 2.04 14.36 28.92
N GLN A 132 2.87 14.24 29.93
CA GLN A 132 4.33 14.23 29.75
C GLN A 132 4.86 12.83 29.40
N ARG A 133 4.23 11.80 29.94
CA ARG A 133 4.61 10.38 29.72
C ARG A 133 3.35 9.56 29.47
N VAL A 134 3.48 8.59 28.58
CA VAL A 134 2.44 7.62 28.27
C VAL A 134 3.05 6.23 28.24
N HIS A 135 2.50 5.34 29.04
CA HIS A 135 2.88 3.92 29.09
C HIS A 135 1.61 3.10 28.86
N SER A 136 1.59 2.33 27.78
CA SER A 136 0.48 1.42 27.44
C SER A 136 0.96 0.39 26.42
N PHE A 137 0.25 -0.74 26.32
CA PHE A 137 0.51 -1.72 25.27
C PHE A 137 0.37 -1.11 23.85
N GLY A 138 -0.55 -0.16 23.65
CA GLY A 138 -0.65 0.57 22.40
C GLY A 138 0.60 1.37 22.05
N THR A 139 1.26 2.02 23.05
CA THR A 139 2.55 2.70 22.81
C THR A 139 3.69 1.72 22.58
N ALA A 140 3.69 0.57 23.24
CA ALA A 140 4.64 -0.49 22.96
C ALA A 140 4.46 -1.04 21.54
N ALA A 141 3.24 -1.34 21.14
CA ALA A 141 2.93 -1.77 19.78
C ALA A 141 3.36 -0.76 18.71
N LEU A 142 3.15 0.55 18.97
CA LEU A 142 3.58 1.62 18.05
C LEU A 142 5.11 1.69 17.88
N LEU A 143 5.87 1.39 18.92
CA LEU A 143 7.33 1.36 18.86
C LEU A 143 7.86 0.05 18.27
N VAL A 144 7.21 -1.08 18.56
CA VAL A 144 7.65 -2.41 18.07
C VAL A 144 7.35 -2.58 16.59
N GLN A 145 6.24 -2.02 16.08
CA GLN A 145 5.82 -2.19 14.68
C GLN A 145 6.91 -1.86 13.64
N PRO A 146 7.54 -0.67 13.62
CA PRO A 146 8.58 -0.38 12.63
C PRO A 146 9.81 -1.26 12.80
N ILE A 147 10.17 -1.61 14.03
CA ILE A 147 11.32 -2.48 14.30
C ILE A 147 11.05 -3.88 13.77
N ALA A 148 9.84 -4.41 13.96
CA ALA A 148 9.42 -5.68 13.41
C ALA A 148 9.53 -5.68 11.86
N VAL A 149 9.03 -4.62 11.19
CA VAL A 149 9.15 -4.44 9.75
C VAL A 149 10.61 -4.40 9.29
N PHE A 150 11.46 -3.63 9.96
CA PHE A 150 12.88 -3.49 9.59
C PHE A 150 13.66 -4.79 9.82
N THR A 151 13.42 -5.44 10.95
CA THR A 151 14.08 -6.72 11.28
C THR A 151 13.65 -7.82 10.31
N ALA A 152 12.34 -7.93 10.01
CA ALA A 152 11.85 -8.89 9.02
C ALA A 152 12.48 -8.63 7.64
N ASN A 153 12.47 -7.37 7.20
CA ASN A 153 13.06 -7.01 5.91
C ASN A 153 14.58 -7.29 5.86
N ALA A 154 15.31 -7.07 6.97
CA ALA A 154 16.72 -7.41 7.07
C ALA A 154 16.95 -8.92 6.91
N ILE A 155 16.18 -9.75 7.65
CA ILE A 155 16.30 -11.21 7.60
C ILE A 155 15.95 -11.73 6.21
N LEU A 156 14.89 -11.23 5.60
CA LEU A 156 14.49 -11.63 4.26
C LEU A 156 15.52 -11.25 3.20
N LYS A 157 16.13 -10.05 3.30
CA LYS A 157 17.23 -9.61 2.41
C LYS A 157 18.52 -10.42 2.62
N HIS A 158 18.71 -10.95 3.82
CA HIS A 158 19.88 -11.81 4.11
C HIS A 158 19.83 -13.15 3.38
N ARG A 159 18.70 -13.53 2.80
CA ARG A 159 18.55 -14.73 1.98
C ARG A 159 18.96 -14.52 0.52
N GLY A 160 19.12 -13.27 0.10
CA GLY A 160 19.60 -12.88 -1.23
C GLY A 160 21.08 -12.50 -1.21
N GLU A 161 21.66 -12.36 -2.37
CA GLU A 161 23.09 -12.07 -2.57
C GLU A 161 23.34 -10.58 -2.84
N ASN A 162 22.49 -9.93 -3.62
CA ASN A 162 22.74 -8.58 -4.18
C ASN A 162 22.84 -7.48 -3.12
N TRP A 163 22.07 -7.59 -2.03
CA TRP A 163 22.13 -6.60 -0.94
C TRP A 163 23.47 -6.63 -0.19
N TYR A 164 24.07 -7.81 -0.04
CA TYR A 164 25.34 -8.00 0.67
C TYR A 164 26.55 -7.85 -0.25
N ALA A 165 26.36 -8.06 -1.57
CA ALA A 165 27.36 -7.69 -2.59
C ALA A 165 27.51 -6.15 -2.72
N GLY A 166 26.48 -5.39 -2.35
CA GLY A 166 26.47 -3.94 -2.43
C GLY A 166 25.63 -3.39 -3.60
N ASP A 167 25.03 -4.27 -4.40
CA ASP A 167 24.38 -3.94 -5.68
C ASP A 167 22.85 -3.80 -5.57
N GLY A 168 22.27 -4.25 -4.45
CA GLY A 168 20.82 -4.28 -4.27
C GLY A 168 20.13 -2.93 -4.47
N LEU A 169 20.73 -1.81 -4.06
CA LEU A 169 20.15 -0.49 -4.28
C LEU A 169 20.31 -0.05 -5.75
N GLN A 170 21.40 -0.43 -6.40
CA GLN A 170 21.64 -0.17 -7.81
C GLN A 170 20.61 -0.89 -8.68
N ILE A 171 20.40 -2.19 -8.44
CA ILE A 171 19.39 -3.00 -9.13
C ILE A 171 17.99 -2.41 -8.90
N ALA A 172 17.66 -2.02 -7.65
CA ALA A 172 16.37 -1.44 -7.33
C ALA A 172 16.12 -0.12 -8.09
N LEU A 173 17.15 0.71 -8.31
CA LEU A 173 17.07 1.96 -9.05
C LEU A 173 17.23 1.76 -10.57
N ALA A 174 17.81 0.66 -11.03
CA ALA A 174 17.84 0.31 -12.45
C ALA A 174 16.44 -0.08 -12.97
N ASN A 175 15.46 -0.31 -12.08
CA ASN A 175 14.08 -0.53 -12.48
C ASN A 175 13.40 0.79 -12.89
N ASP A 176 13.53 1.15 -14.16
CA ASP A 176 13.08 2.41 -14.75
C ASP A 176 11.59 2.70 -14.53
N THR A 177 10.74 1.66 -14.36
CA THR A 177 9.30 1.85 -14.08
C THR A 177 9.02 2.44 -12.70
N MET A 178 9.98 2.36 -11.81
CA MET A 178 9.85 2.82 -10.44
C MET A 178 10.76 3.98 -10.10
N THR A 179 11.80 4.19 -10.87
CA THR A 179 12.81 5.24 -10.64
C THR A 179 12.31 6.57 -11.17
N ILE A 180 12.38 7.60 -10.35
CA ILE A 180 11.86 8.94 -10.67
C ILE A 180 12.84 10.02 -10.17
N PHE A 181 12.73 11.19 -10.72
CA PHE A 181 13.36 12.45 -10.29
C PHE A 181 14.85 12.27 -9.91
N LEU A 182 15.22 12.34 -8.61
CA LEU A 182 16.62 12.20 -8.19
C LEU A 182 17.15 10.77 -8.42
N GLY A 183 16.30 9.77 -8.52
CA GLY A 183 16.70 8.40 -8.83
C GLY A 183 17.44 8.32 -10.17
N ASN A 184 16.94 9.01 -11.19
CA ASN A 184 17.55 9.02 -12.52
C ASN A 184 18.95 9.66 -12.52
N VAL A 185 19.21 10.55 -11.57
CA VAL A 185 20.52 11.20 -11.45
C VAL A 185 21.50 10.35 -10.64
N ILE A 186 21.04 9.82 -9.49
CA ILE A 186 21.95 9.10 -8.59
C ILE A 186 22.25 7.69 -9.07
N SER A 187 21.41 7.11 -9.93
CA SER A 187 21.63 5.77 -10.51
C SER A 187 22.96 5.67 -11.30
N GLU A 188 23.49 6.79 -11.77
CA GLU A 188 24.78 6.85 -12.47
C GLU A 188 25.99 6.76 -11.52
N TYR A 189 25.79 6.92 -10.20
CA TYR A 189 26.89 7.01 -9.23
C TYR A 189 27.01 5.71 -8.41
N HIS A 190 27.53 4.62 -9.04
CA HIS A 190 27.64 3.29 -8.42
C HIS A 190 28.29 3.30 -7.03
N GLY A 191 29.44 3.98 -6.86
CA GLY A 191 30.10 4.05 -5.55
C GLY A 191 29.26 4.71 -4.46
N LEU A 192 28.45 5.72 -4.81
CA LEU A 192 27.50 6.32 -3.87
C LEU A 192 26.39 5.31 -3.51
N LEU A 193 25.84 4.60 -4.50
CA LEU A 193 24.79 3.62 -4.29
C LEU A 193 25.26 2.46 -3.42
N THR A 194 26.50 1.98 -3.60
CA THR A 194 27.11 0.95 -2.76
C THR A 194 27.21 1.42 -1.30
N VAL A 195 27.67 2.65 -1.03
CA VAL A 195 27.71 3.20 0.33
C VAL A 195 26.32 3.33 0.94
N LEU A 196 25.35 3.83 0.18
CA LEU A 196 23.95 3.95 0.63
C LEU A 196 23.31 2.58 0.86
N ASN A 197 23.65 1.58 0.04
CA ASN A 197 23.19 0.20 0.20
C ASN A 197 23.65 -0.39 1.53
N TYR A 198 24.95 -0.34 1.84
CA TYR A 198 25.46 -0.81 3.12
C TYR A 198 24.92 -0.01 4.31
N GLY A 199 24.76 1.31 4.15
CA GLY A 199 24.10 2.17 5.12
C GLY A 199 22.67 1.70 5.41
N TRP A 200 21.89 1.36 4.37
CA TRP A 200 20.53 0.87 4.48
C TRP A 200 20.46 -0.50 5.17
N ILE A 201 21.29 -1.46 4.76
CA ILE A 201 21.37 -2.79 5.40
C ILE A 201 21.76 -2.66 6.87
N THR A 202 22.70 -1.77 7.21
CA THR A 202 23.10 -1.50 8.60
C THR A 202 21.93 -0.94 9.41
N LEU A 203 21.17 0.01 8.88
CA LEU A 203 19.98 0.54 9.54
C LEU A 203 18.92 -0.55 9.75
N LEU A 204 18.62 -1.37 8.75
CA LEU A 204 17.64 -2.45 8.87
C LEU A 204 18.05 -3.46 9.92
N SER A 205 19.28 -4.01 9.83
CA SER A 205 19.79 -5.05 10.75
C SER A 205 19.99 -4.54 12.16
N GLY A 206 20.43 -3.29 12.31
CA GLY A 206 20.66 -2.63 13.59
C GLY A 206 19.44 -1.97 14.21
N SER A 207 18.25 -2.11 13.64
CA SER A 207 17.07 -1.33 14.03
C SER A 207 16.71 -1.43 15.51
N THR A 208 16.77 -2.62 16.09
CA THR A 208 16.54 -2.84 17.53
C THR A 208 17.56 -2.08 18.38
N LEU A 209 18.85 -2.19 18.03
CA LEU A 209 19.93 -1.49 18.72
C LEU A 209 19.74 0.04 18.62
N PHE A 210 19.56 0.55 17.41
CA PHE A 210 19.54 1.97 17.14
C PHE A 210 18.29 2.69 17.65
N LEU A 211 17.14 2.05 17.64
CA LEU A 211 15.87 2.68 18.00
C LEU A 211 15.42 2.35 19.43
N LEU A 212 15.67 1.13 19.95
CA LEU A 212 15.25 0.75 21.31
C LEU A 212 16.33 0.95 22.35
N LEU A 213 17.58 0.50 22.07
CA LEU A 213 18.63 0.50 23.08
C LEU A 213 19.36 1.84 23.21
N THR A 214 19.29 2.72 22.20
CA THR A 214 19.82 4.07 22.31
C THR A 214 18.87 4.99 23.09
N ALA A 215 19.37 6.15 23.52
CA ALA A 215 18.59 7.14 24.26
C ALA A 215 18.98 8.59 23.90
N GLY A 216 18.18 9.55 24.32
CA GLY A 216 18.49 10.97 24.22
C GLY A 216 18.75 11.43 22.78
N ARG A 217 19.83 12.18 22.58
CA ARG A 217 20.22 12.74 21.28
C ARG A 217 20.60 11.65 20.26
N LEU A 218 21.24 10.57 20.72
CA LEU A 218 21.67 9.48 19.84
C LEU A 218 20.46 8.81 19.20
N ARG A 219 19.42 8.47 19.97
CA ARG A 219 18.16 7.94 19.39
C ARG A 219 17.53 8.90 18.39
N ALA A 220 17.52 10.19 18.69
CA ALA A 220 16.97 11.18 17.75
C ALA A 220 17.78 11.24 16.44
N LEU A 221 19.11 11.14 16.51
CA LEU A 221 19.97 11.11 15.32
C LEU A 221 19.73 9.84 14.48
N THR A 222 19.64 8.67 15.12
CA THR A 222 19.31 7.43 14.39
C THR A 222 17.92 7.48 13.76
N ALA A 223 16.90 7.98 14.48
CA ALA A 223 15.58 8.20 13.92
C ALA A 223 15.59 9.15 12.72
N LEU A 224 16.40 10.22 12.77
CA LEU A 224 16.60 11.13 11.63
C LEU A 224 17.29 10.45 10.45
N ALA A 225 18.24 9.53 10.69
CA ALA A 225 18.86 8.75 9.60
C ALA A 225 17.82 7.90 8.85
N TYR A 226 16.91 7.21 9.57
CA TYR A 226 15.79 6.51 8.92
C TYR A 226 14.88 7.46 8.14
N ILE A 227 14.50 8.58 8.74
CA ILE A 227 13.64 9.58 8.08
C ILE A 227 14.32 10.12 6.82
N SER A 228 15.64 10.35 6.84
CA SER A 228 16.40 10.77 5.67
C SER A 228 16.44 9.71 4.58
N ALA A 229 16.60 8.43 4.94
CA ALA A 229 16.52 7.33 3.98
C ALA A 229 15.13 7.24 3.33
N PHE A 230 14.05 7.43 4.11
CA PHE A 230 12.69 7.46 3.56
C PHE A 230 12.43 8.69 2.68
N ALA A 231 12.99 9.84 3.04
CA ALA A 231 12.93 11.03 2.18
C ALA A 231 13.69 10.78 0.86
N GLY A 232 14.87 10.14 0.92
CA GLY A 232 15.58 9.65 -0.26
C GLY A 232 14.71 8.75 -1.13
N MET A 233 14.09 7.71 -0.54
CA MET A 233 13.18 6.80 -1.24
C MET A 233 12.00 7.55 -1.89
N PHE A 234 11.42 8.53 -1.21
CA PHE A 234 10.34 9.36 -1.76
C PHE A 234 10.77 10.18 -2.97
N LEU A 235 12.01 10.66 -2.99
CA LEU A 235 12.56 11.48 -4.06
C LEU A 235 13.12 10.65 -5.24
N THR A 236 13.34 9.36 -5.05
CA THR A 236 14.00 8.52 -6.06
C THR A 236 13.10 7.46 -6.65
N MET A 237 11.99 7.09 -5.97
CA MET A 237 11.18 5.94 -6.37
C MET A 237 9.68 6.19 -6.29
N SER A 238 8.94 5.74 -7.30
CA SER A 238 7.47 5.76 -7.35
C SER A 238 6.86 4.58 -6.57
N VAL A 239 7.02 4.61 -5.23
CA VAL A 239 6.50 3.58 -4.32
C VAL A 239 5.26 4.01 -3.53
N GLY A 240 4.65 5.13 -3.92
CA GLY A 240 3.43 5.67 -3.31
C GLY A 240 3.63 6.17 -1.88
N LEU A 241 2.71 5.82 -0.99
CA LEU A 241 2.71 6.31 0.40
C LEU A 241 3.73 5.63 1.32
N PHE A 242 4.46 4.63 0.83
CA PHE A 242 5.33 3.80 1.66
C PHE A 242 6.34 4.62 2.49
N PRO A 243 7.09 5.57 1.91
CA PRO A 243 8.04 6.40 2.66
C PRO A 243 7.38 7.28 3.73
N MET A 244 6.17 7.80 3.44
CA MET A 244 5.43 8.61 4.40
C MET A 244 4.91 7.78 5.58
N ALA A 245 4.42 6.56 5.32
CA ALA A 245 4.01 5.63 6.35
C ALA A 245 5.19 5.21 7.24
N LEU A 246 6.34 4.88 6.65
CA LEU A 246 7.57 4.58 7.39
C LEU A 246 8.03 5.78 8.24
N THR A 247 8.04 6.98 7.67
CA THR A 247 8.36 8.21 8.42
C THR A 247 7.42 8.37 9.62
N ALA A 248 6.12 8.18 9.44
CA ALA A 248 5.13 8.26 10.51
C ALA A 248 5.39 7.24 11.62
N SER A 249 5.86 6.03 11.27
CA SER A 249 6.17 4.96 12.22
C SER A 249 7.41 5.24 13.06
N VAL A 250 8.39 5.98 12.52
CA VAL A 250 9.65 6.31 13.19
C VAL A 250 9.58 7.60 14.01
N LEU A 251 8.64 8.52 13.71
CA LEU A 251 8.49 9.77 14.47
C LEU A 251 8.43 9.61 16.00
N PRO A 252 7.82 8.55 16.60
CA PRO A 252 7.80 8.36 18.05
C PRO A 252 9.19 8.18 18.69
N PHE A 253 10.21 7.85 17.91
CA PHE A 253 11.60 7.72 18.39
C PHE A 253 12.34 9.05 18.49
N LEU A 254 11.81 10.13 17.93
CA LEU A 254 12.34 11.48 18.12
C LEU A 254 12.10 11.90 19.57
N THR A 255 13.20 12.06 20.30
CA THR A 255 13.20 12.28 21.76
C THR A 255 12.84 13.72 22.16
N PRO A 256 12.45 13.98 23.43
CA PRO A 256 12.11 15.32 23.90
C PRO A 256 13.14 16.40 23.57
N PRO A 257 14.47 16.19 23.71
CA PRO A 257 15.46 17.21 23.36
C PRO A 257 15.38 17.69 21.90
N PHE A 258 14.99 16.81 20.97
CA PHE A 258 14.78 17.16 19.58
C PHE A 258 13.57 18.10 19.43
N TRP A 259 12.44 17.71 20.00
CA TRP A 259 11.21 18.51 19.94
C TRP A 259 11.35 19.85 20.65
N ASP A 260 12.04 19.89 21.78
CA ASP A 260 12.34 21.13 22.51
C ASP A 260 13.22 22.06 21.69
N ALA A 261 14.17 21.51 20.93
CA ALA A 261 15.02 22.30 20.03
C ALA A 261 14.19 22.91 18.88
N ILE A 262 13.22 22.18 18.32
CA ILE A 262 12.31 22.71 17.29
C ILE A 262 11.44 23.79 17.89
N VAL A 263 10.80 23.52 19.03
CA VAL A 263 9.87 24.47 19.66
C VAL A 263 10.58 25.76 20.04
N ARG A 264 11.84 25.74 20.46
CA ARG A 264 12.66 26.96 20.74
C ARG A 264 12.94 27.77 19.48
N ARG A 265 12.93 27.16 18.29
CA ARG A 265 13.15 27.87 17.00
C ARG A 265 11.87 28.48 16.45
N VAL A 266 10.69 28.13 16.98
CA VAL A 266 9.43 28.75 16.55
C VAL A 266 9.33 30.16 17.15
N PRO A 267 9.28 31.22 16.34
CA PRO A 267 9.19 32.58 16.81
C PRO A 267 7.90 32.80 17.66
N ASP A 268 7.99 33.62 18.72
CA ASP A 268 6.87 33.87 19.62
C ASP A 268 5.66 34.44 18.86
N ARG A 269 5.89 35.27 17.85
CA ARG A 269 4.83 35.81 16.97
C ARG A 269 3.93 34.73 16.33
N TRP A 270 4.43 33.49 16.13
CA TRP A 270 3.63 32.38 15.62
C TRP A 270 2.90 31.65 16.75
N ARG A 271 3.50 31.59 17.94
CA ARG A 271 2.87 31.00 19.13
C ARG A 271 1.68 31.84 19.59
N ASP A 272 1.81 33.18 19.57
CA ASP A 272 0.78 34.11 20.00
C ASP A 272 -0.43 34.16 19.05
N ARG A 273 -0.24 33.70 17.80
CA ARG A 273 -1.33 33.54 16.81
C ARG A 273 -2.15 32.29 16.99
N LEU A 274 -1.69 31.32 17.81
CA LEU A 274 -2.48 30.10 18.03
C LEU A 274 -3.75 30.44 18.81
N PRO A 275 -4.94 29.98 18.34
CA PRO A 275 -6.18 30.29 18.98
C PRO A 275 -6.25 29.68 20.40
N THR A 276 -6.81 30.41 21.34
CA THR A 276 -7.12 29.90 22.67
C THR A 276 -8.42 29.07 22.64
N ALA A 277 -8.64 28.26 23.69
CA ALA A 277 -9.89 27.49 23.83
C ALA A 277 -11.15 28.36 23.80
N ALA A 278 -11.07 29.59 24.31
CA ALA A 278 -12.17 30.54 24.29
C ALA A 278 -12.48 31.06 22.88
N GLN A 279 -11.46 31.30 22.08
CA GLN A 279 -11.59 31.76 20.68
C GLN A 279 -12.13 30.68 19.73
N LEU A 280 -11.99 29.40 20.09
CA LEU A 280 -12.52 28.28 19.28
C LEU A 280 -14.06 28.17 19.35
N GLY A 281 -14.76 28.92 20.21
CA GLY A 281 -16.20 28.88 20.31
C GLY A 281 -16.78 27.48 20.52
N PRO A 282 -17.71 27.02 19.66
CA PRO A 282 -18.32 25.68 19.79
C PRO A 282 -17.31 24.54 19.75
N LEU A 283 -16.23 24.68 18.97
CA LEU A 283 -15.15 23.69 18.88
C LEU A 283 -14.36 23.58 20.19
N GLY A 284 -14.29 24.66 21.00
CA GLY A 284 -13.68 24.67 22.31
C GLY A 284 -14.48 23.96 23.41
N ARG A 285 -15.75 23.58 23.18
CA ARG A 285 -16.60 22.92 24.17
C ARG A 285 -16.14 21.52 24.52
N PRO A 286 -16.34 21.08 25.80
CA PRO A 286 -15.93 19.72 26.19
C PRO A 286 -16.58 18.65 25.31
N PRO A 287 -15.89 17.52 25.03
CA PRO A 287 -16.46 16.38 24.31
C PRO A 287 -17.71 15.84 25.00
N VAL A 288 -18.61 15.22 24.22
CA VAL A 288 -19.85 14.63 24.73
C VAL A 288 -19.58 13.61 25.86
N GLU A 289 -18.54 12.79 25.73
CA GLU A 289 -18.12 11.82 26.77
C GLU A 289 -17.86 12.50 28.13
N ARG A 290 -17.18 13.63 28.15
CA ARG A 290 -16.91 14.37 29.38
C ARG A 290 -18.19 14.96 29.96
N ARG A 291 -19.11 15.41 29.09
CA ARG A 291 -20.43 15.93 29.54
C ARG A 291 -21.27 14.81 30.12
N LEU A 292 -21.31 13.63 29.48
CA LEU A 292 -22.01 12.45 29.98
C LEU A 292 -21.45 11.99 31.32
N LEU A 293 -20.13 11.85 31.44
CA LEU A 293 -19.47 11.48 32.71
C LEU A 293 -19.70 12.53 33.80
N ALA A 294 -19.68 13.82 33.46
CA ALA A 294 -20.00 14.87 34.40
C ALA A 294 -21.49 14.83 34.82
N GLY A 295 -22.39 14.55 33.88
CA GLY A 295 -23.83 14.38 34.15
C GLY A 295 -24.09 13.19 35.08
N LEU A 296 -23.46 12.05 34.84
CA LEU A 296 -23.54 10.88 35.73
C LEU A 296 -23.02 11.18 37.13
N ARG A 297 -21.89 11.87 37.24
CA ARG A 297 -21.34 12.28 38.54
C ARG A 297 -22.25 13.26 39.28
N ARG A 298 -22.86 14.22 38.58
CA ARG A 298 -23.83 15.17 39.17
C ARG A 298 -25.10 14.47 39.69
N ARG A 299 -25.51 13.36 39.07
CA ARG A 299 -26.65 12.54 39.50
C ARG A 299 -26.31 11.53 40.60
N GLY A 300 -25.14 11.64 41.23
CA GLY A 300 -24.70 10.72 42.29
C GLY A 300 -24.16 9.36 41.79
N ASN A 301 -24.19 9.11 40.48
CA ASN A 301 -23.77 7.84 39.88
C ASN A 301 -22.23 7.80 39.65
N THR A 302 -21.47 8.13 40.69
CA THR A 302 -19.98 8.15 40.62
C THR A 302 -19.42 6.77 40.37
N GLY A 303 -20.06 5.70 40.87
CA GLY A 303 -19.68 4.32 40.64
C GLY A 303 -19.77 3.92 39.17
N ILE A 304 -20.88 4.26 38.51
CA ILE A 304 -21.06 3.96 37.08
C ILE A 304 -20.05 4.76 36.23
N ALA A 305 -19.85 6.04 36.54
CA ALA A 305 -18.89 6.86 35.82
C ALA A 305 -17.45 6.33 35.95
N SER A 306 -17.05 5.84 37.14
CA SER A 306 -15.73 5.22 37.35
C SER A 306 -15.61 3.89 36.64
N ALA A 307 -16.63 3.03 36.69
CA ALA A 307 -16.67 1.75 36.02
C ALA A 307 -16.52 1.89 34.50
N LEU A 308 -17.26 2.84 33.86
CA LEU A 308 -17.14 3.10 32.43
C LEU A 308 -15.72 3.55 32.03
N VAL A 309 -15.09 4.42 32.82
CA VAL A 309 -13.71 4.86 32.56
C VAL A 309 -12.73 3.70 32.71
N THR A 310 -12.91 2.88 33.73
CA THR A 310 -12.05 1.71 33.96
C THR A 310 -12.23 0.67 32.85
N ALA A 311 -13.47 0.34 32.48
CA ALA A 311 -13.77 -0.58 31.37
C ALA A 311 -13.15 -0.11 30.05
N ALA A 312 -13.30 1.18 29.72
CA ALA A 312 -12.67 1.74 28.51
C ALA A 312 -11.13 1.66 28.54
N ARG A 313 -10.51 1.88 29.71
CA ARG A 313 -9.05 1.73 29.84
C ARG A 313 -8.61 0.27 29.72
N SER A 314 -9.32 -0.66 30.35
CA SER A 314 -9.02 -2.09 30.25
C SER A 314 -9.18 -2.59 28.82
N MET A 315 -10.25 -2.19 28.14
CA MET A 315 -10.50 -2.53 26.75
C MET A 315 -9.38 -2.02 25.82
N MET A 316 -8.91 -0.79 26.03
CA MET A 316 -7.78 -0.23 25.29
C MET A 316 -6.47 -0.96 25.59
N ALA A 317 -6.24 -1.39 26.85
CA ALA A 317 -5.07 -2.15 27.23
C ALA A 317 -5.06 -3.54 26.58
N VAL A 318 -6.19 -4.25 26.64
CA VAL A 318 -6.36 -5.57 26.01
C VAL A 318 -6.18 -5.46 24.48
N ALA A 319 -6.85 -4.49 23.84
CA ALA A 319 -6.69 -4.27 22.40
C ALA A 319 -5.22 -3.97 22.04
N GLY A 320 -4.53 -3.15 22.83
CA GLY A 320 -3.11 -2.86 22.62
C GLY A 320 -2.22 -4.09 22.79
N LEU A 321 -2.52 -4.95 23.75
CA LEU A 321 -1.80 -6.22 23.95
C LEU A 321 -2.03 -7.18 22.78
N LEU A 322 -3.29 -7.35 22.35
CA LEU A 322 -3.64 -8.22 21.21
C LEU A 322 -2.94 -7.77 19.94
N VAL A 323 -2.94 -6.47 19.66
CA VAL A 323 -2.24 -5.92 18.48
C VAL A 323 -0.74 -6.11 18.60
N LEU A 324 -0.14 -5.94 19.78
CA LEU A 324 1.30 -6.19 19.99
C LEU A 324 1.65 -7.65 19.73
N VAL A 325 0.88 -8.58 20.29
CA VAL A 325 1.04 -10.02 20.05
C VAL A 325 0.89 -10.36 18.57
N TRP A 326 -0.12 -9.79 17.92
CA TRP A 326 -0.35 -9.96 16.49
C TRP A 326 0.84 -9.49 15.64
N ILE A 327 1.40 -8.31 15.93
CA ILE A 327 2.60 -7.80 15.24
C ILE A 327 3.75 -8.81 15.34
N LEU A 328 3.99 -9.35 16.53
CA LEU A 328 5.09 -10.29 16.75
C LEU A 328 4.85 -11.63 16.05
N VAL A 329 3.65 -12.19 16.17
CA VAL A 329 3.27 -13.47 15.53
C VAL A 329 3.32 -13.36 14.02
N PHE A 330 2.72 -12.31 13.46
CA PHE A 330 2.73 -12.08 12.01
C PHE A 330 4.14 -11.88 11.47
N THR A 331 4.99 -11.11 12.18
CA THR A 331 6.38 -10.91 11.77
C THR A 331 7.19 -12.21 11.84
N ALA A 332 6.96 -13.03 12.85
CA ALA A 332 7.61 -14.33 12.97
C ALA A 332 7.15 -15.28 11.86
N SER A 333 5.86 -15.29 11.53
CA SER A 333 5.30 -16.06 10.42
C SER A 333 5.95 -15.67 9.08
N ASP A 334 5.99 -14.38 8.76
CA ASP A 334 6.58 -13.85 7.53
C ASP A 334 8.06 -14.22 7.39
N VAL A 335 8.82 -14.17 8.49
CA VAL A 335 10.24 -14.52 8.48
C VAL A 335 10.49 -16.02 8.42
N THR A 336 9.67 -16.84 9.08
CA THR A 336 9.88 -18.30 9.14
C THR A 336 9.23 -19.06 8.01
N GLY A 337 8.33 -18.42 7.25
CA GLY A 337 7.49 -19.09 6.26
C GLY A 337 6.41 -19.99 6.90
N ALA A 338 6.06 -19.76 8.18
CA ALA A 338 5.01 -20.51 8.83
C ALA A 338 3.64 -19.95 8.43
N ASP A 339 2.77 -20.80 7.89
CA ASP A 339 1.43 -20.44 7.41
C ASP A 339 0.45 -20.23 8.59
N VAL A 340 0.67 -19.16 9.35
CA VAL A 340 -0.22 -18.82 10.48
C VAL A 340 -1.57 -18.30 9.96
N ALA A 341 -1.58 -17.59 8.83
CA ALA A 341 -2.77 -17.05 8.23
C ALA A 341 -3.68 -18.16 7.71
N ASP A 342 -3.16 -19.16 7.01
CA ASP A 342 -3.88 -20.36 6.54
C ASP A 342 -4.50 -21.12 7.72
N ARG A 343 -3.73 -21.33 8.79
CA ARG A 343 -4.24 -22.00 10.01
C ARG A 343 -5.36 -21.27 10.71
N MET A 344 -5.47 -19.96 10.48
CA MET A 344 -6.52 -19.11 11.06
C MET A 344 -7.65 -18.81 10.06
N ASP A 345 -7.65 -19.42 8.87
CA ASP A 345 -8.61 -19.16 7.78
C ASP A 345 -8.67 -17.67 7.41
N MET A 346 -7.50 -17.04 7.33
CA MET A 346 -7.35 -15.62 7.04
C MET A 346 -6.58 -15.38 5.74
N ASP A 347 -7.03 -15.97 4.64
CA ASP A 347 -6.40 -15.92 3.30
C ASP A 347 -6.02 -14.51 2.84
N HIS A 348 -6.77 -13.50 3.27
CA HIS A 348 -6.46 -12.10 2.97
C HIS A 348 -5.18 -11.58 3.62
N LEU A 349 -4.59 -12.32 4.56
CA LEU A 349 -3.33 -11.98 5.22
C LEU A 349 -2.13 -12.68 4.58
N ASP A 350 -2.31 -13.77 3.84
CA ASP A 350 -1.23 -14.55 3.21
C ASP A 350 -0.40 -13.75 2.21
N GLN A 351 -1.02 -12.78 1.56
CA GLN A 351 -0.35 -11.93 0.58
C GLN A 351 0.41 -10.76 1.24
N GLN A 352 0.55 -10.74 2.57
CA GLN A 352 1.22 -9.66 3.29
C GLN A 352 2.62 -10.12 3.70
N SER A 353 3.63 -9.56 3.07
CA SER A 353 5.03 -9.71 3.47
C SER A 353 5.66 -8.33 3.70
N TRP A 354 6.61 -8.27 4.64
CA TRP A 354 7.48 -7.12 4.86
C TRP A 354 8.71 -7.12 3.95
N GLY A 355 8.78 -8.09 3.03
CA GLY A 355 9.89 -8.33 2.11
C GLY A 355 9.97 -7.34 0.94
N LEU A 356 9.97 -6.02 1.19
CA LEU A 356 10.15 -5.04 0.12
C LEU A 356 11.54 -5.19 -0.51
N TYR A 357 11.59 -5.53 -1.81
CA TYR A 357 12.81 -5.85 -2.53
C TYR A 357 13.64 -6.94 -1.82
N ALA A 358 12.97 -7.96 -1.29
CA ALA A 358 13.62 -9.09 -0.64
C ALA A 358 13.12 -10.41 -1.30
N PRO A 359 13.98 -11.43 -1.40
CA PRO A 359 15.39 -11.42 -0.99
C PRO A 359 16.27 -10.44 -1.77
N ASP A 360 16.08 -10.33 -3.08
CA ASP A 360 16.77 -9.42 -4.00
C ASP A 360 15.78 -8.60 -4.84
N PRO A 361 16.17 -7.42 -5.34
CA PRO A 361 15.39 -6.67 -6.32
C PRO A 361 15.36 -7.42 -7.67
N SER A 362 14.28 -7.27 -8.42
CA SER A 362 14.15 -7.88 -9.75
C SER A 362 15.03 -7.17 -10.79
N GLU A 363 15.77 -7.95 -11.56
CA GLU A 363 16.58 -7.51 -12.70
C GLU A 363 15.82 -7.66 -14.02
N ALA A 364 14.52 -7.37 -13.99
CA ALA A 364 13.68 -7.47 -15.17
C ALA A 364 12.74 -6.29 -15.29
N TYR A 365 12.49 -5.90 -16.51
CA TYR A 365 11.53 -4.87 -16.87
C TYR A 365 10.31 -5.49 -17.54
N SER A 366 9.12 -4.98 -17.27
CA SER A 366 7.89 -5.40 -17.91
C SER A 366 7.00 -4.24 -18.25
N TRP A 367 6.41 -4.27 -19.47
CA TRP A 367 5.35 -3.36 -19.89
C TRP A 367 4.21 -4.14 -20.51
N TYR A 368 3.10 -3.48 -20.77
CA TYR A 368 1.91 -4.09 -21.32
C TYR A 368 1.51 -3.37 -22.61
N LEU A 369 1.04 -4.17 -23.57
CA LEU A 369 0.47 -3.70 -24.83
C LEU A 369 -0.95 -4.22 -24.93
N VAL A 370 -1.80 -3.41 -25.52
CA VAL A 370 -3.20 -3.77 -25.76
C VAL A 370 -3.44 -3.66 -27.25
N GLU A 371 -3.45 -4.81 -27.92
CA GLU A 371 -3.73 -4.95 -29.34
C GLU A 371 -5.23 -4.97 -29.56
N GLY A 372 -5.71 -4.18 -30.51
CA GLY A 372 -7.08 -4.21 -31.03
C GLY A 372 -7.08 -4.75 -32.45
N GLU A 373 -7.88 -5.77 -32.74
CA GLU A 373 -8.13 -6.25 -34.09
C GLU A 373 -9.43 -5.65 -34.63
N LEU A 374 -9.33 -5.01 -35.79
CA LEU A 374 -10.46 -4.40 -36.49
C LEU A 374 -11.22 -5.44 -37.35
N ALA A 375 -12.40 -5.08 -37.82
CA ALA A 375 -13.25 -5.94 -38.66
C ALA A 375 -12.59 -6.39 -39.98
N ASN A 376 -11.61 -5.64 -40.46
CA ASN A 376 -10.84 -5.97 -41.66
C ASN A 376 -9.60 -6.85 -41.39
N GLY A 377 -9.40 -7.30 -40.14
CA GLY A 377 -8.23 -8.10 -39.71
C GLY A 377 -6.98 -7.28 -39.46
N THR A 378 -7.02 -5.95 -39.55
CA THR A 378 -5.89 -5.09 -39.23
C THR A 378 -5.72 -5.00 -37.70
N THR A 379 -4.48 -5.14 -37.22
CA THR A 379 -4.14 -4.97 -35.80
C THR A 379 -3.56 -3.59 -35.53
N ILE A 380 -3.98 -2.98 -34.43
CA ILE A 380 -3.61 -1.63 -34.02
C ILE A 380 -3.35 -1.57 -32.52
N ASP A 381 -2.67 -0.52 -32.04
CA ASP A 381 -2.74 -0.17 -30.62
C ASP A 381 -4.17 0.23 -30.25
N ALA A 382 -4.78 -0.45 -29.28
CA ALA A 382 -6.19 -0.27 -28.95
C ALA A 382 -6.50 1.16 -28.43
N PHE A 383 -5.55 1.84 -27.82
CA PHE A 383 -5.75 3.15 -27.20
C PHE A 383 -5.14 4.30 -27.99
N GLU A 384 -3.93 4.13 -28.52
CA GLU A 384 -3.22 5.19 -29.23
C GLU A 384 -3.52 5.19 -30.74
N GLY A 385 -3.82 4.03 -31.31
CA GLY A 385 -3.93 3.83 -32.73
C GLY A 385 -2.57 3.68 -33.42
N GLY A 386 -2.63 3.38 -34.71
CA GLY A 386 -1.42 3.10 -35.47
C GLY A 386 -0.87 1.71 -35.19
N ASN A 387 0.38 1.49 -35.58
CA ASN A 387 1.02 0.17 -35.44
C ASN A 387 1.41 -0.09 -33.97
N LEU A 388 1.12 -1.27 -33.49
CA LEU A 388 1.56 -1.73 -32.18
C LEU A 388 3.09 -1.86 -32.16
N SER A 389 3.76 -1.23 -31.20
CA SER A 389 5.20 -1.39 -31.01
C SER A 389 5.48 -2.34 -29.86
N PHE A 390 6.23 -3.39 -30.14
CA PHE A 390 6.70 -4.36 -29.16
C PHE A 390 8.04 -3.96 -28.53
N ASP A 391 8.62 -2.85 -28.97
CA ASP A 391 9.88 -2.34 -28.45
C ASP A 391 9.74 -1.81 -27.03
N ARG A 392 10.85 -1.79 -26.30
CA ARG A 392 10.91 -1.17 -24.97
C ARG A 392 10.53 0.31 -25.07
N PRO A 393 9.60 0.81 -24.26
CA PRO A 393 9.28 2.24 -24.22
C PRO A 393 10.52 3.08 -23.94
N PRO A 394 10.71 4.20 -24.67
CA PRO A 394 11.88 5.05 -24.51
C PRO A 394 11.96 5.72 -23.12
N ASP A 395 10.81 5.90 -22.47
CA ASP A 395 10.69 6.41 -21.11
C ASP A 395 9.82 5.45 -20.28
N ALA A 396 10.48 4.50 -19.66
CA ALA A 396 9.83 3.47 -18.87
C ALA A 396 9.09 4.03 -17.64
N SER A 397 9.48 5.19 -17.14
CA SER A 397 8.80 5.85 -16.01
C SER A 397 7.37 6.25 -16.36
N LYS A 398 7.05 6.42 -17.63
CA LYS A 398 5.73 6.78 -18.16
C LYS A 398 4.86 5.57 -18.54
N THR A 399 5.39 4.35 -18.47
CA THR A 399 4.64 3.12 -18.80
C THR A 399 3.35 3.01 -17.98
N TYR A 400 3.35 3.51 -16.77
CA TYR A 400 2.17 3.51 -15.91
C TYR A 400 1.85 4.91 -15.43
N VAL A 401 0.59 5.31 -15.57
CA VAL A 401 0.12 6.63 -15.10
C VAL A 401 0.42 6.83 -13.61
N THR A 402 0.24 5.78 -12.79
CA THR A 402 0.62 5.79 -11.37
C THR A 402 1.05 4.40 -10.91
N PHE A 403 1.65 4.32 -9.69
CA PHE A 403 1.96 3.05 -9.07
C PHE A 403 0.71 2.16 -8.85
N ARG A 404 -0.51 2.74 -8.77
CA ARG A 404 -1.75 1.98 -8.62
C ARG A 404 -2.14 1.29 -9.93
N HIS A 405 -1.95 1.95 -11.07
CA HIS A 405 -2.11 1.32 -12.38
C HIS A 405 -1.13 0.17 -12.55
N ARG A 406 0.14 0.36 -12.17
CA ARG A 406 1.13 -0.72 -12.18
C ARG A 406 0.68 -1.90 -11.30
N LYS A 407 0.18 -1.66 -10.07
CA LYS A 407 -0.32 -2.71 -9.19
C LYS A 407 -1.53 -3.42 -9.76
N TYR A 408 -2.43 -2.69 -10.38
CA TYR A 408 -3.59 -3.28 -11.05
C TYR A 408 -3.18 -4.17 -12.22
N MET A 409 -2.26 -3.72 -13.08
CA MET A 409 -1.74 -4.54 -14.20
C MET A 409 -0.99 -5.79 -13.72
N GLN A 410 -0.31 -5.73 -12.57
CA GLN A 410 0.24 -6.94 -11.94
C GLN A 410 -0.88 -7.93 -11.57
N LYS A 411 -2.03 -7.46 -11.09
CA LYS A 411 -3.19 -8.33 -10.80
C LYS A 411 -3.87 -8.85 -12.07
N VAL A 412 -3.92 -8.06 -13.14
CA VAL A 412 -4.37 -8.52 -14.46
C VAL A 412 -3.50 -9.69 -14.92
N ARG A 413 -2.17 -9.55 -14.86
CA ARG A 413 -1.21 -10.62 -15.17
C ARG A 413 -1.45 -11.88 -14.34
N ASP A 414 -1.50 -11.71 -13.01
CA ASP A 414 -1.64 -12.84 -12.08
C ASP A 414 -2.97 -13.58 -12.31
N SER A 415 -4.05 -12.84 -12.58
CA SER A 415 -5.36 -13.40 -12.91
C SER A 415 -5.37 -14.11 -14.28
N GLY A 416 -4.65 -13.60 -15.26
CA GLY A 416 -4.55 -14.23 -16.59
C GLY A 416 -3.82 -15.58 -16.56
N ARG A 417 -2.93 -15.79 -15.57
CA ARG A 417 -2.17 -17.05 -15.38
C ARG A 417 -2.92 -18.11 -14.57
N ALA A 418 -3.97 -17.73 -13.85
CA ALA A 418 -4.68 -18.63 -12.97
C ALA A 418 -5.70 -19.48 -13.75
N ASP A 419 -5.61 -20.80 -13.68
CA ASP A 419 -6.52 -21.73 -14.33
C ASP A 419 -7.97 -21.62 -13.83
N THR A 420 -8.19 -21.06 -12.63
CA THR A 420 -9.49 -21.12 -11.95
C THR A 420 -10.28 -19.81 -11.97
N SER A 421 -9.67 -18.65 -12.12
CA SER A 421 -10.43 -17.39 -12.24
C SER A 421 -9.60 -16.29 -12.88
N ASN A 422 -9.79 -16.08 -14.16
CA ASN A 422 -9.20 -14.95 -14.88
C ASN A 422 -10.11 -13.70 -14.89
N ILE A 423 -10.93 -13.53 -13.84
CA ILE A 423 -11.97 -12.49 -13.76
C ILE A 423 -11.39 -11.08 -13.91
N ILE A 424 -10.29 -10.76 -13.22
CA ILE A 424 -9.69 -9.42 -13.30
C ILE A 424 -9.15 -9.16 -14.72
N ALA A 425 -8.48 -10.15 -15.32
CA ALA A 425 -7.99 -10.03 -16.70
C ALA A 425 -9.13 -9.90 -17.70
N LYS A 426 -10.21 -10.70 -17.57
CA LYS A 426 -11.41 -10.59 -18.39
C LYS A 426 -12.05 -9.20 -18.29
N ARG A 427 -12.22 -8.69 -17.08
CA ARG A 427 -12.82 -7.36 -16.88
C ARG A 427 -11.96 -6.23 -17.42
N TYR A 428 -10.63 -6.37 -17.31
CA TYR A 428 -9.73 -5.42 -17.96
C TYR A 428 -9.88 -5.45 -19.48
N ALA A 429 -9.97 -6.63 -20.09
CA ALA A 429 -10.16 -6.75 -21.53
C ALA A 429 -11.54 -6.24 -21.99
N ASP A 430 -12.63 -6.53 -21.23
CA ASP A 430 -13.97 -5.98 -21.51
C ASP A 430 -13.93 -4.45 -21.46
N TRP A 431 -13.33 -3.85 -20.41
CA TRP A 431 -13.15 -2.40 -20.31
C TRP A 431 -12.31 -1.84 -21.48
N ALA A 432 -11.25 -2.54 -21.88
CA ALA A 432 -10.41 -2.14 -23.00
C ALA A 432 -11.19 -2.17 -24.33
N CYS A 433 -12.07 -3.17 -24.52
CA CYS A 433 -13.00 -3.23 -25.64
C CYS A 433 -13.92 -1.99 -25.69
N ASP A 434 -14.60 -1.71 -24.56
CA ASP A 434 -15.52 -0.58 -24.47
C ASP A 434 -14.77 0.72 -24.73
N ARG A 435 -13.63 0.91 -24.09
CA ARG A 435 -12.81 2.11 -24.22
C ARG A 435 -12.26 2.31 -25.62
N ALA A 436 -11.77 1.26 -26.27
CA ALA A 436 -11.28 1.32 -27.65
C ALA A 436 -12.41 1.71 -28.62
N ASN A 437 -13.60 1.17 -28.43
CA ASN A 437 -14.77 1.47 -29.25
C ASN A 437 -15.40 2.85 -28.95
N GLU A 438 -15.17 3.44 -27.77
CA GLU A 438 -15.56 4.83 -27.47
C GLU A 438 -14.69 5.87 -28.17
N ILE A 439 -13.38 5.61 -28.26
CA ILE A 439 -12.42 6.60 -28.76
C ILE A 439 -12.14 6.47 -30.27
N ARG A 440 -12.73 5.47 -30.94
CA ARG A 440 -12.48 5.16 -32.35
C ARG A 440 -13.77 5.11 -33.17
N ASP A 441 -13.66 5.52 -34.41
CA ASP A 441 -14.73 5.39 -35.40
C ASP A 441 -14.83 3.94 -35.91
N GLU A 442 -13.70 3.25 -36.06
CA GLU A 442 -13.63 1.86 -36.48
C GLU A 442 -13.79 0.91 -35.31
N ARG A 443 -14.69 -0.06 -35.43
CA ARG A 443 -14.99 -1.00 -34.35
C ARG A 443 -13.89 -2.03 -34.16
N VAL A 444 -13.37 -2.11 -32.94
CA VAL A 444 -12.49 -3.16 -32.49
C VAL A 444 -13.32 -4.42 -32.18
N GLN A 445 -12.96 -5.53 -32.79
CA GLN A 445 -13.65 -6.83 -32.63
C GLN A 445 -13.02 -7.72 -31.59
N ARG A 446 -11.70 -7.61 -31.41
CA ARG A 446 -10.95 -8.43 -30.46
C ARG A 446 -9.86 -7.59 -29.79
N ILE A 447 -9.68 -7.80 -28.50
CA ILE A 447 -8.58 -7.25 -27.71
C ILE A 447 -7.66 -8.40 -27.28
N THR A 448 -6.36 -8.20 -27.47
CA THR A 448 -5.32 -9.07 -26.92
C THR A 448 -4.39 -8.23 -26.02
N VAL A 449 -4.25 -8.66 -24.78
CA VAL A 449 -3.35 -8.01 -23.82
C VAL A 449 -2.06 -8.79 -23.74
N TYR A 450 -0.97 -8.15 -24.09
CA TYR A 450 0.38 -8.72 -24.00
C TYR A 450 1.13 -8.14 -22.80
N ARG A 451 1.88 -9.00 -22.13
CA ARG A 451 2.97 -8.58 -21.25
C ARG A 451 4.29 -8.79 -21.98
N MET A 452 5.03 -7.72 -22.12
CA MET A 452 6.42 -7.78 -22.53
C MET A 452 7.29 -7.98 -21.28
N TYR A 453 8.21 -8.91 -21.34
CA TYR A 453 9.15 -9.21 -20.25
C TYR A 453 10.56 -9.21 -20.78
N GLN A 454 11.41 -8.37 -20.20
CA GLN A 454 12.81 -8.23 -20.63
C GLN A 454 13.73 -8.34 -19.42
N PRO A 455 14.55 -9.39 -19.33
CA PRO A 455 15.69 -9.41 -18.42
C PRO A 455 16.61 -8.23 -18.70
N SER A 456 16.96 -7.50 -17.66
CA SER A 456 17.72 -6.26 -17.74
C SER A 456 18.74 -6.25 -16.60
N PRO A 457 19.79 -7.11 -16.64
CA PRO A 457 20.81 -7.16 -15.62
C PRO A 457 21.57 -5.84 -15.57
N ILE A 458 22.09 -5.50 -14.40
CA ILE A 458 22.90 -4.26 -14.23
C ILE A 458 24.26 -4.37 -14.93
N ASP A 459 24.78 -5.60 -15.03
CA ASP A 459 26.03 -5.90 -15.72
C ASP A 459 25.72 -6.77 -16.94
N GLY A 460 25.79 -6.18 -18.15
CA GLY A 460 25.60 -6.89 -19.39
C GLY A 460 24.60 -6.25 -20.35
N GLU A 461 24.37 -6.92 -21.47
CA GLU A 461 23.38 -6.50 -22.46
C GLU A 461 21.98 -6.97 -22.06
N TYR A 462 20.98 -6.14 -22.36
CA TYR A 462 19.59 -6.51 -22.16
C TYR A 462 19.20 -7.64 -23.13
N GLU A 463 18.57 -8.67 -22.62
CA GLU A 463 18.02 -9.72 -23.45
C GLU A 463 16.89 -9.18 -24.34
N GLN A 464 16.58 -9.94 -25.40
CA GLN A 464 15.41 -9.64 -26.23
C GLN A 464 14.14 -9.77 -25.41
N PRO A 465 13.18 -8.83 -25.54
CA PRO A 465 11.94 -8.90 -24.83
C PRO A 465 11.12 -10.13 -25.27
N ARG A 466 10.53 -10.82 -24.30
CA ARG A 466 9.63 -11.96 -24.53
C ARG A 466 8.19 -11.46 -24.49
N THR A 467 7.38 -11.89 -25.46
CA THR A 467 5.95 -11.56 -25.53
C THR A 467 5.16 -12.67 -24.83
N ILE A 468 4.32 -12.31 -23.89
CA ILE A 468 3.47 -13.23 -23.13
C ILE A 468 2.03 -12.75 -23.26
N THR A 469 1.16 -13.57 -23.84
CA THR A 469 -0.27 -13.28 -23.89
C THR A 469 -0.87 -13.42 -22.49
N VAL A 470 -1.48 -12.36 -21.98
CA VAL A 470 -2.16 -12.34 -20.69
C VAL A 470 -3.61 -12.78 -20.84
N ILE A 471 -4.31 -12.22 -21.82
CA ILE A 471 -5.68 -12.57 -22.17
C ILE A 471 -6.00 -12.13 -23.59
N GLU A 472 -6.87 -12.88 -24.22
CA GLU A 472 -7.51 -12.57 -25.50
C GLU A 472 -9.02 -12.54 -25.29
N ARG A 473 -9.71 -11.54 -25.86
CA ARG A 473 -11.15 -11.35 -25.66
C ARG A 473 -11.82 -10.71 -26.87
N TYR A 474 -12.96 -11.26 -27.27
CA TYR A 474 -13.82 -10.65 -28.31
C TYR A 474 -14.66 -9.52 -27.70
N CYS A 475 -14.79 -8.42 -28.45
CA CYS A 475 -15.51 -7.21 -28.08
C CYS A 475 -16.96 -7.24 -28.57
N GLY A 476 -17.91 -7.39 -27.66
CA GLY A 476 -19.34 -7.30 -27.93
C GLY A 476 -20.10 -8.63 -28.02
N PRO A 477 -21.43 -8.58 -28.05
CA PRO A 477 -22.26 -9.74 -28.23
C PRO A 477 -22.20 -10.18 -29.71
N PHE A 478 -21.33 -11.10 -30.03
CA PHE A 478 -21.42 -11.79 -31.29
C PHE A 478 -22.51 -12.86 -31.19
N GLU A 479 -23.60 -12.70 -31.90
CA GLU A 479 -24.64 -13.75 -32.05
C GLU A 479 -24.11 -14.98 -32.81
N THR A 480 -23.02 -14.80 -33.59
CA THR A 480 -22.29 -15.90 -34.26
C THR A 480 -20.81 -15.52 -34.46
N PRO A 481 -19.86 -16.45 -34.25
CA PRO A 481 -18.49 -16.24 -34.70
C PRO A 481 -18.46 -16.02 -36.19
N PRO A 482 -17.56 -15.17 -36.75
CA PRO A 482 -17.40 -15.05 -38.19
C PRO A 482 -17.15 -16.43 -38.81
N ALA A 483 -17.88 -16.76 -39.87
CA ALA A 483 -17.95 -18.11 -40.46
C ALA A 483 -16.64 -18.61 -41.08
N ASP A 484 -15.62 -17.78 -41.21
CA ASP A 484 -14.37 -18.06 -41.93
C ASP A 484 -13.12 -18.13 -41.04
N GLY A 485 -13.28 -18.10 -39.73
CA GLY A 485 -12.19 -18.35 -38.80
C GLY A 485 -12.01 -19.84 -38.59
N ASP A 486 -10.97 -20.43 -39.16
CA ASP A 486 -10.46 -21.74 -38.72
C ASP A 486 -10.09 -21.62 -37.24
N TRP A 487 -11.06 -21.93 -36.40
CA TRP A 487 -10.87 -22.06 -34.96
C TRP A 487 -9.95 -23.28 -34.78
N GLY A 488 -8.65 -23.05 -34.99
CA GLY A 488 -7.66 -24.03 -34.66
C GLY A 488 -8.03 -24.61 -33.28
N SER A 489 -8.58 -25.82 -33.31
CA SER A 489 -8.84 -26.59 -32.12
C SER A 489 -7.61 -26.44 -31.26
N PHE A 490 -7.76 -25.80 -30.10
CA PHE A 490 -6.75 -25.82 -29.04
C PHE A 490 -6.54 -27.30 -28.74
N ASN A 491 -5.58 -27.89 -29.48
CA ASN A 491 -5.11 -29.21 -29.15
C ASN A 491 -4.37 -29.09 -27.84
N GLU A 492 -4.81 -29.80 -26.81
CA GLU A 492 -4.08 -30.00 -25.56
C GLU A 492 -2.61 -30.38 -25.76
N SER A 493 -2.24 -30.80 -26.98
CA SER A 493 -0.86 -31.08 -27.38
C SER A 493 0.03 -29.86 -27.60
N ASP A 494 -0.54 -28.65 -27.82
CA ASP A 494 0.24 -27.42 -27.97
C ASP A 494 0.40 -26.66 -26.63
N ALA A 495 -0.45 -26.92 -25.64
CA ALA A 495 -0.25 -26.49 -24.27
C ALA A 495 1.00 -27.09 -23.63
N GLY A 496 1.47 -28.26 -24.14
CA GLY A 496 2.67 -28.93 -23.66
C GLY A 496 3.99 -28.39 -24.21
N LYS A 497 3.98 -27.53 -25.24
CA LYS A 497 5.19 -26.96 -25.83
C LYS A 497 5.52 -25.54 -25.43
N SER A 498 4.59 -24.83 -24.80
CA SER A 498 4.83 -23.51 -24.22
C SER A 498 5.08 -23.55 -22.69
N SER A 499 5.20 -24.73 -22.10
CA SER A 499 5.62 -24.91 -20.71
C SER A 499 7.14 -24.91 -20.55
N GLU A 500 7.88 -24.05 -21.25
CA GLU A 500 9.15 -23.60 -20.72
C GLU A 500 8.81 -22.78 -19.45
N THR A 501 9.22 -23.30 -18.33
CA THR A 501 9.08 -22.73 -17.01
C THR A 501 9.48 -21.27 -17.06
N LEU A 502 8.46 -20.39 -17.07
CA LEU A 502 8.65 -18.96 -16.88
C LEU A 502 9.37 -18.76 -15.54
N PRO A 503 10.40 -17.93 -15.48
CA PRO A 503 11.00 -17.57 -14.20
C PRO A 503 9.89 -17.07 -13.28
N ASP A 504 9.69 -17.76 -12.17
CA ASP A 504 8.74 -17.34 -11.14
C ASP A 504 9.34 -16.08 -10.52
N ASP A 505 8.74 -14.91 -10.76
CA ASP A 505 9.11 -13.65 -10.11
C ASP A 505 8.86 -13.69 -8.59
N ARG A 506 8.42 -14.82 -8.05
CA ARG A 506 8.45 -15.07 -6.62
C ARG A 506 9.85 -15.48 -6.22
N PRO A 507 10.41 -14.95 -5.13
CA PRO A 507 11.63 -15.50 -4.58
C PRO A 507 11.42 -17.00 -4.36
N GLU A 508 12.22 -17.83 -5.00
CA GLU A 508 12.24 -19.26 -4.76
C GLU A 508 12.45 -19.49 -3.27
N LEU A 509 11.43 -19.94 -2.60
CA LEU A 509 11.58 -20.59 -1.30
C LEU A 509 12.44 -21.82 -1.56
N GLY A 510 13.62 -21.88 -0.95
CA GLY A 510 14.62 -22.91 -1.17
C GLY A 510 14.06 -24.35 -1.11
N PRO A 511 14.76 -25.34 -1.64
CA PRO A 511 14.27 -26.68 -2.01
C PRO A 511 13.75 -27.55 -0.87
N ASP A 512 13.66 -27.08 0.37
CA ASP A 512 13.28 -27.91 1.53
C ASP A 512 11.78 -27.96 1.84
N VAL A 513 10.91 -27.23 1.12
CA VAL A 513 9.44 -27.25 1.38
C VAL A 513 8.68 -28.23 0.46
N ALA A 514 9.31 -28.80 -0.57
CA ALA A 514 8.64 -29.67 -1.54
C ALA A 514 8.55 -31.16 -1.14
N ARG A 515 8.85 -31.55 0.09
CA ARG A 515 8.90 -32.98 0.50
C ARG A 515 7.86 -33.46 1.50
N ASN A 516 6.72 -32.84 1.64
CA ASN A 516 5.73 -33.38 2.59
C ASN A 516 4.26 -33.41 2.12
N ASN A 517 3.98 -33.53 0.84
CA ASN A 517 2.60 -33.71 0.37
C ASN A 517 2.37 -35.01 -0.42
N SER A 518 3.02 -36.11 -0.01
CA SER A 518 2.66 -37.45 -0.50
C SER A 518 2.68 -38.46 0.63
N ARG A 519 1.76 -38.35 1.59
CA ARG A 519 1.27 -39.50 2.40
C ARG A 519 0.06 -39.04 3.23
N GLY A 520 -1.07 -39.64 2.93
CA GLY A 520 -2.20 -39.73 3.85
C GLY A 520 -3.54 -39.33 3.21
N ARG A 521 -4.24 -40.38 2.83
CA ARG A 521 -5.64 -40.42 2.36
C ARG A 521 -6.59 -39.65 3.22
#